data_c2059737411d16480bdf4def74a454f4
#
_entry.id   c2059737411d16480bdf4def74a454f4
#
_cell.length_a   1.000
_cell.length_b   1.000
_cell.length_c   1.000
_cell.angle_alpha   90.00
_cell.angle_beta   90.00
_cell.angle_gamma   90.00
#
_symmetry.space_group_name_H-M   'P 1'
#
loop_
_entity.id
_entity.type
_entity.pdbx_description
1 polymer ?
#
loop_
_entity_poly.entity_id
_entity_poly.type
_entity_poly.pdbx_seq_one_letter_code
_entity_poly.pdbx_strand_id
1 'polypeptide(L)'
;MEKATPVSFIVPTLRRPNFLRRCLGSIASQTSPPTEVLVGIRADDELSRPVVEEFSAKLAVKAIEAKGVGVVGSMNSCLTEAVGEFVGFADDDVELPPHWFEWMVHHLLVNPKVLGTGGRDLLQDHPEMRRTEALKSDVGRLYWFGRATGNHHRGGGKPREVDLLRGSNCLYRGNFLRSVGFDPDLRGQGAQVHWELALALEARKRGKRLFYDPNVEVIHHVAPRLDSDQIHRGRFSYDATVDLAFNETFMILKHGSGLFRITGPIWQLLVGSPSCPGVANLIRGVLKSKSIGWAKLQATMNGRYRAWIAHKSLGICERSRIAHSK
;
A
#
# COMPACT_ATOMS: atom_id res chain seq x y z
N MET A 1 -8.56 5.79 -34.79
CA MET A 1 -8.76 5.12 -33.48
C MET A 1 -7.54 5.42 -32.62
N GLU A 2 -7.74 6.16 -31.56
CA GLU A 2 -6.69 6.41 -30.57
C GLU A 2 -6.29 5.06 -29.94
N LYS A 3 -5.02 4.73 -29.95
CA LYS A 3 -4.51 3.45 -29.46
C LYS A 3 -4.75 3.42 -27.93
N ALA A 4 -5.54 2.48 -27.44
CA ALA A 4 -5.81 2.36 -26.01
C ALA A 4 -4.46 2.27 -25.25
N THR A 5 -4.32 3.08 -24.21
CA THR A 5 -3.09 3.08 -23.39
C THR A 5 -2.96 1.76 -22.65
N PRO A 6 -1.86 1.00 -22.80
CA PRO A 6 -1.72 -0.31 -22.16
C PRO A 6 -1.66 -0.20 -20.65
N VAL A 7 -2.51 -0.97 -19.96
CA VAL A 7 -2.57 -1.07 -18.51
C VAL A 7 -2.34 -2.52 -18.09
N SER A 8 -1.36 -2.77 -17.22
CA SER A 8 -1.25 -4.01 -16.45
C SER A 8 -1.92 -3.81 -15.10
N PHE A 9 -2.75 -4.77 -14.68
CA PHE A 9 -3.43 -4.69 -13.38
C PHE A 9 -3.05 -5.86 -12.49
N ILE A 10 -2.56 -5.59 -11.29
CA ILE A 10 -2.03 -6.58 -10.35
C ILE A 10 -3.03 -6.79 -9.21
N VAL A 11 -3.38 -8.05 -8.97
CA VAL A 11 -4.26 -8.47 -7.88
C VAL A 11 -3.55 -9.55 -7.05
N PRO A 12 -2.92 -9.20 -5.93
CA PRO A 12 -2.40 -10.21 -5.01
C PRO A 12 -3.55 -10.90 -4.26
N THR A 13 -3.50 -12.22 -4.11
CA THR A 13 -4.52 -13.00 -3.41
C THR A 13 -3.92 -14.07 -2.51
N LEU A 14 -4.69 -14.50 -1.50
CA LEU A 14 -4.33 -15.60 -0.61
C LEU A 14 -5.57 -16.35 -0.12
N ARG A 15 -5.86 -17.52 -0.73
CA ARG A 15 -6.91 -18.45 -0.31
C ARG A 15 -8.30 -17.83 -0.09
N ARG A 16 -8.66 -16.83 -0.92
CA ARG A 16 -9.94 -16.10 -0.85
C ARG A 16 -10.70 -16.14 -2.18
N PRO A 17 -11.05 -17.33 -2.71
CA PRO A 17 -11.57 -17.50 -4.07
C PRO A 17 -12.86 -16.71 -4.34
N ASN A 18 -13.74 -16.55 -3.35
CA ASN A 18 -14.99 -15.81 -3.54
C ASN A 18 -14.77 -14.28 -3.66
N PHE A 19 -13.80 -13.74 -2.92
CA PHE A 19 -13.43 -12.32 -3.04
C PHE A 19 -12.71 -12.08 -4.36
N LEU A 20 -11.74 -12.92 -4.71
CA LEU A 20 -11.04 -12.84 -6.00
C LEU A 20 -12.03 -12.90 -7.18
N ARG A 21 -13.02 -13.82 -7.14
CA ARG A 21 -14.06 -13.91 -8.18
C ARG A 21 -14.84 -12.61 -8.34
N ARG A 22 -15.21 -11.97 -7.24
CA ARG A 22 -15.91 -10.69 -7.23
C ARG A 22 -15.03 -9.56 -7.79
N CYS A 23 -13.77 -9.49 -7.37
CA CYS A 23 -12.79 -8.53 -7.87
C CYS A 23 -12.61 -8.68 -9.39
N LEU A 24 -12.30 -9.90 -9.89
CA LEU A 24 -12.13 -10.16 -11.31
C LEU A 24 -13.43 -9.92 -12.11
N GLY A 25 -14.60 -10.19 -11.52
CA GLY A 25 -15.89 -9.86 -12.10
C GLY A 25 -16.07 -8.36 -12.33
N SER A 26 -15.67 -7.54 -11.38
CA SER A 26 -15.71 -6.08 -11.51
C SER A 26 -14.71 -5.55 -12.55
N ILE A 27 -13.56 -6.21 -12.70
CA ILE A 27 -12.58 -5.89 -13.75
C ILE A 27 -13.11 -6.29 -15.13
N ALA A 28 -13.75 -7.46 -15.24
CA ALA A 28 -14.35 -7.91 -16.51
C ALA A 28 -15.52 -7.03 -16.98
N SER A 29 -16.16 -6.30 -16.06
CA SER A 29 -17.30 -5.40 -16.34
C SER A 29 -16.86 -3.95 -16.61
N GLN A 30 -15.58 -3.68 -16.75
CA GLN A 30 -15.08 -2.35 -17.06
C GLN A 30 -15.42 -1.92 -18.47
N THR A 31 -15.78 -0.67 -18.67
CA THR A 31 -16.03 -0.06 -20.00
C THR A 31 -14.76 -0.04 -20.86
N SER A 32 -13.60 0.09 -20.21
CA SER A 32 -12.28 0.00 -20.83
C SER A 32 -11.42 -0.95 -19.98
N PRO A 33 -11.46 -2.26 -20.23
CA PRO A 33 -10.70 -3.23 -19.43
C PRO A 33 -9.19 -3.06 -19.60
N PRO A 34 -8.37 -3.48 -18.62
CA PRO A 34 -6.93 -3.42 -18.71
C PRO A 34 -6.41 -4.38 -19.81
N THR A 35 -5.22 -4.10 -20.32
CA THR A 35 -4.56 -4.93 -21.34
C THR A 35 -4.23 -6.33 -20.80
N GLU A 36 -3.91 -6.42 -19.52
CA GLU A 36 -3.68 -7.68 -18.81
C GLU A 36 -4.00 -7.54 -17.32
N VAL A 37 -4.38 -8.66 -16.72
CA VAL A 37 -4.56 -8.82 -15.28
C VAL A 37 -3.59 -9.89 -14.78
N LEU A 38 -2.76 -9.54 -13.81
CA LEU A 38 -1.76 -10.41 -13.23
C LEU A 38 -2.18 -10.73 -11.79
N VAL A 39 -2.61 -11.97 -11.56
CA VAL A 39 -3.03 -12.43 -10.23
C VAL A 39 -1.85 -13.12 -9.56
N GLY A 40 -1.32 -12.48 -8.52
CA GLY A 40 -0.20 -13.02 -7.77
C GLY A 40 -0.68 -14.06 -6.74
N ILE A 41 -0.31 -15.31 -6.94
CA ILE A 41 -0.79 -16.49 -6.19
C ILE A 41 0.39 -17.21 -5.55
N ARG A 42 0.31 -17.54 -4.28
CA ARG A 42 1.33 -18.38 -3.62
C ARG A 42 1.27 -19.82 -4.14
N ALA A 43 2.42 -20.50 -4.13
CA ALA A 43 2.53 -21.89 -4.58
C ALA A 43 1.56 -22.84 -3.83
N ASP A 44 1.29 -22.56 -2.55
CA ASP A 44 0.41 -23.33 -1.67
C ASP A 44 -1.08 -22.91 -1.70
N ASP A 45 -1.47 -22.02 -2.64
CA ASP A 45 -2.86 -21.57 -2.82
C ASP A 45 -3.52 -22.26 -4.02
N GLU A 46 -4.05 -23.46 -3.77
CA GLU A 46 -4.79 -24.22 -4.78
C GLU A 46 -6.21 -23.68 -5.03
N LEU A 47 -6.74 -22.86 -4.13
CA LEU A 47 -8.12 -22.37 -4.22
C LEU A 47 -8.29 -21.19 -5.20
N SER A 48 -7.25 -20.39 -5.38
CA SER A 48 -7.32 -19.19 -6.21
C SER A 48 -7.07 -19.47 -7.71
N ARG A 49 -6.29 -20.49 -8.06
CA ARG A 49 -5.97 -20.84 -9.47
C ARG A 49 -7.20 -21.12 -10.33
N PRO A 50 -8.17 -21.96 -9.90
CA PRO A 50 -9.39 -22.22 -10.69
C PRO A 50 -10.21 -20.95 -10.96
N VAL A 51 -10.18 -19.96 -10.05
CA VAL A 51 -10.88 -18.69 -10.27
C VAL A 51 -10.22 -17.91 -11.40
N VAL A 52 -8.90 -17.89 -11.51
CA VAL A 52 -8.20 -17.24 -12.62
C VAL A 52 -8.56 -17.91 -13.95
N GLU A 53 -8.59 -19.23 -13.98
CA GLU A 53 -8.99 -20.01 -15.17
C GLU A 53 -10.44 -19.71 -15.61
N GLU A 54 -11.37 -19.54 -14.66
CA GLU A 54 -12.78 -19.17 -14.92
C GLU A 54 -12.89 -17.86 -15.71
N PHE A 55 -11.97 -16.91 -15.48
CA PHE A 55 -11.99 -15.58 -16.12
C PHE A 55 -11.16 -15.50 -17.41
N SER A 56 -10.39 -16.52 -17.78
CA SER A 56 -9.50 -16.49 -18.93
C SER A 56 -10.20 -16.25 -20.28
N ALA A 57 -11.47 -16.62 -20.39
CA ALA A 57 -12.28 -16.33 -21.58
C ALA A 57 -12.80 -14.89 -21.65
N LYS A 58 -12.80 -14.15 -20.54
CA LYS A 58 -13.36 -12.78 -20.43
C LYS A 58 -12.28 -11.71 -20.28
N LEU A 59 -11.14 -12.07 -19.72
CA LEU A 59 -10.03 -11.18 -19.43
C LEU A 59 -8.70 -11.80 -19.90
N ALA A 60 -7.76 -10.97 -20.31
CA ALA A 60 -6.37 -11.38 -20.48
C ALA A 60 -5.72 -11.56 -19.09
N VAL A 61 -6.20 -12.53 -18.31
CA VAL A 61 -5.78 -12.79 -16.94
C VAL A 61 -4.75 -13.93 -16.88
N LYS A 62 -3.72 -13.76 -16.04
CA LYS A 62 -2.66 -14.75 -15.81
C LYS A 62 -2.44 -14.95 -14.32
N ALA A 63 -2.30 -16.20 -13.89
CA ALA A 63 -1.80 -16.55 -12.57
C ALA A 63 -0.27 -16.46 -12.56
N ILE A 64 0.27 -15.62 -11.68
CA ILE A 64 1.72 -15.46 -11.49
C ILE A 64 2.08 -16.06 -10.13
N GLU A 65 3.01 -17.00 -10.13
CA GLU A 65 3.49 -17.59 -8.88
C GLU A 65 4.31 -16.57 -8.09
N ALA A 66 3.90 -16.30 -6.85
CA ALA A 66 4.56 -15.35 -5.96
C ALA A 66 5.92 -15.91 -5.52
N LYS A 67 6.99 -15.23 -5.92
CA LYS A 67 8.37 -15.47 -5.47
C LYS A 67 8.66 -14.54 -4.30
N GLY A 68 8.80 -15.10 -3.10
CA GLY A 68 9.03 -14.30 -1.89
C GLY A 68 7.82 -14.24 -0.96
N VAL A 69 7.96 -13.46 0.10
CA VAL A 69 7.03 -13.45 1.22
C VAL A 69 5.97 -12.35 1.06
N GLY A 70 4.76 -12.64 1.47
CA GLY A 70 3.67 -11.67 1.62
C GLY A 70 3.21 -11.00 0.34
N VAL A 71 2.51 -9.89 0.51
CA VAL A 71 1.97 -9.10 -0.60
C VAL A 71 3.08 -8.50 -1.47
N VAL A 72 4.19 -8.11 -0.86
CA VAL A 72 5.34 -7.51 -1.56
C VAL A 72 5.99 -8.51 -2.51
N GLY A 73 6.20 -9.77 -2.07
CA GLY A 73 6.72 -10.83 -2.94
C GLY A 73 5.78 -11.11 -4.12
N SER A 74 4.48 -11.17 -3.86
CA SER A 74 3.44 -11.34 -4.88
C SER A 74 3.43 -10.19 -5.89
N MET A 75 3.40 -8.94 -5.42
CA MET A 75 3.39 -7.76 -6.28
C MET A 75 4.68 -7.62 -7.11
N ASN A 76 5.85 -7.91 -6.55
CA ASN A 76 7.11 -7.87 -7.30
C ASN A 76 7.15 -8.94 -8.39
N SER A 77 6.65 -10.16 -8.13
CA SER A 77 6.56 -11.22 -9.14
C SER A 77 5.66 -10.79 -10.30
N CYS A 78 4.50 -10.21 -10.02
CA CYS A 78 3.61 -9.66 -11.03
C CYS A 78 4.24 -8.46 -11.78
N LEU A 79 4.93 -7.57 -11.07
CA LEU A 79 5.55 -6.39 -11.67
C LEU A 79 6.65 -6.74 -12.67
N THR A 80 7.36 -7.86 -12.47
CA THR A 80 8.36 -8.37 -13.41
C THR A 80 7.74 -8.78 -14.75
N GLU A 81 6.50 -9.28 -14.73
CA GLU A 81 5.76 -9.70 -15.93
C GLU A 81 4.93 -8.55 -16.56
N ALA A 82 4.72 -7.45 -15.81
CA ALA A 82 3.87 -6.34 -16.24
C ALA A 82 4.48 -5.54 -17.39
N VAL A 83 3.77 -5.44 -18.53
CA VAL A 83 4.23 -4.74 -19.74
C VAL A 83 3.53 -3.40 -19.98
N GLY A 84 2.48 -3.09 -19.22
CA GLY A 84 1.68 -1.87 -19.38
C GLY A 84 2.47 -0.58 -19.21
N GLU A 85 2.06 0.46 -19.94
CA GLU A 85 2.55 1.83 -19.70
C GLU A 85 2.16 2.31 -18.30
N PHE A 86 0.97 1.93 -17.86
CA PHE A 86 0.50 2.11 -16.49
C PHE A 86 0.35 0.76 -15.79
N VAL A 87 0.59 0.75 -14.48
CA VAL A 87 0.43 -0.44 -13.63
C VAL A 87 -0.46 -0.08 -12.45
N GLY A 88 -1.58 -0.77 -12.33
CA GLY A 88 -2.54 -0.59 -11.23
C GLY A 88 -2.55 -1.74 -10.25
N PHE A 89 -3.13 -1.49 -9.08
CA PHE A 89 -3.29 -2.49 -8.02
C PHE A 89 -4.67 -2.39 -7.39
N ALA A 90 -5.20 -3.55 -6.99
CA ALA A 90 -6.27 -3.64 -6.01
C ALA A 90 -6.04 -4.89 -5.14
N ASP A 91 -6.55 -4.84 -3.90
CA ASP A 91 -6.70 -6.04 -3.09
C ASP A 91 -7.77 -6.95 -3.73
N ASP A 92 -7.70 -8.27 -3.51
CA ASP A 92 -8.67 -9.25 -4.05
C ASP A 92 -10.08 -9.09 -3.45
N ASP A 93 -10.24 -8.30 -2.39
CA ASP A 93 -11.50 -7.96 -1.73
C ASP A 93 -12.05 -6.56 -2.12
N VAL A 94 -11.64 -6.04 -3.28
CA VAL A 94 -12.08 -4.75 -3.82
C VAL A 94 -12.93 -4.95 -5.07
N GLU A 95 -14.03 -4.20 -5.19
CA GLU A 95 -14.82 -4.05 -6.41
C GLU A 95 -14.60 -2.66 -7.01
N LEU A 96 -14.25 -2.64 -8.30
CA LEU A 96 -14.01 -1.42 -9.06
C LEU A 96 -15.31 -0.94 -9.73
N PRO A 97 -15.60 0.39 -9.75
CA PRO A 97 -16.72 0.93 -10.52
C PRO A 97 -16.44 0.80 -12.03
N PRO A 98 -17.49 0.78 -12.90
CA PRO A 98 -17.36 0.46 -14.34
C PRO A 98 -16.37 1.33 -15.13
N HIS A 99 -16.13 2.56 -14.73
CA HIS A 99 -15.25 3.52 -15.42
C HIS A 99 -13.90 3.73 -14.71
N TRP A 100 -13.51 2.84 -13.82
CA TRP A 100 -12.31 3.03 -12.98
C TRP A 100 -11.04 3.23 -13.80
N PHE A 101 -10.79 2.37 -14.80
CA PHE A 101 -9.58 2.47 -15.63
C PHE A 101 -9.58 3.75 -16.47
N GLU A 102 -10.71 4.15 -17.02
CA GLU A 102 -10.85 5.38 -17.81
C GLU A 102 -10.46 6.60 -16.98
N TRP A 103 -11.02 6.73 -15.78
CA TRP A 103 -10.75 7.86 -14.90
C TRP A 103 -9.29 7.89 -14.43
N MET A 104 -8.76 6.74 -14.02
CA MET A 104 -7.39 6.65 -13.53
C MET A 104 -6.36 6.94 -14.62
N VAL A 105 -6.55 6.39 -15.83
CA VAL A 105 -5.70 6.64 -16.99
C VAL A 105 -5.80 8.10 -17.42
N HIS A 106 -7.01 8.65 -17.48
CA HIS A 106 -7.22 10.07 -17.82
C HIS A 106 -6.41 11.00 -16.90
N HIS A 107 -6.45 10.80 -15.59
CA HIS A 107 -5.70 11.63 -14.64
C HIS A 107 -4.18 11.59 -14.89
N LEU A 108 -3.63 10.45 -15.29
CA LEU A 108 -2.21 10.33 -15.62
C LEU A 108 -1.86 10.95 -16.97
N LEU A 109 -2.74 10.87 -17.97
CA LEU A 109 -2.53 11.45 -19.30
C LEU A 109 -2.55 12.99 -19.24
N VAL A 110 -3.53 13.57 -18.54
CA VAL A 110 -3.63 15.04 -18.46
C VAL A 110 -2.62 15.67 -17.50
N ASN A 111 -1.98 14.89 -16.62
CA ASN A 111 -1.00 15.36 -15.64
C ASN A 111 0.35 14.64 -15.78
N PRO A 112 1.21 14.97 -16.75
CA PRO A 112 2.47 14.24 -16.99
C PRO A 112 3.49 14.34 -15.83
N LYS A 113 3.32 15.29 -14.91
CA LYS A 113 4.16 15.43 -13.72
C LYS A 113 3.76 14.51 -12.56
N VAL A 114 2.55 13.93 -12.62
CA VAL A 114 2.02 13.01 -11.62
C VAL A 114 2.51 11.59 -11.91
N LEU A 115 3.00 10.88 -10.88
CA LEU A 115 3.51 9.51 -11.02
C LEU A 115 2.47 8.43 -10.74
N GLY A 116 1.42 8.76 -10.02
CA GLY A 116 0.35 7.81 -9.69
C GLY A 116 -0.93 8.53 -9.31
N THR A 117 -2.04 7.87 -9.48
CA THR A 117 -3.38 8.33 -9.11
C THR A 117 -4.06 7.30 -8.23
N GLY A 118 -4.98 7.75 -7.40
CA GLY A 118 -5.75 6.89 -6.52
C GLY A 118 -7.08 7.52 -6.16
N GLY A 119 -7.96 6.71 -5.57
CA GLY A 119 -9.30 7.12 -5.23
C GLY A 119 -9.69 6.80 -3.79
N ARG A 120 -10.98 6.85 -3.52
CA ARG A 120 -11.58 6.65 -2.21
C ARG A 120 -11.99 5.19 -2.01
N ASP A 121 -11.68 4.63 -0.85
CA ASP A 121 -12.13 3.28 -0.46
C ASP A 121 -13.40 3.37 0.38
N LEU A 122 -14.49 2.78 -0.08
CA LEU A 122 -15.71 2.61 0.69
C LEU A 122 -15.70 1.26 1.40
N LEU A 123 -15.58 1.25 2.73
CA LEU A 123 -15.62 0.03 3.54
C LEU A 123 -17.06 -0.46 3.64
N GLN A 124 -17.40 -1.59 3.01
CA GLN A 124 -18.78 -2.08 2.93
C GLN A 124 -19.34 -2.56 4.26
N ASP A 125 -18.50 -3.22 5.08
CA ASP A 125 -18.94 -3.82 6.35
C ASP A 125 -19.11 -2.80 7.50
N HIS A 126 -18.93 -1.52 7.19
CA HIS A 126 -19.13 -0.40 8.11
C HIS A 126 -19.99 0.69 7.47
N PRO A 127 -21.28 0.40 7.13
CA PRO A 127 -22.16 1.38 6.49
C PRO A 127 -22.40 2.63 7.34
N GLU A 128 -22.33 2.51 8.67
CA GLU A 128 -22.35 3.63 9.62
C GLU A 128 -21.11 4.53 9.47
N MET A 129 -19.94 3.99 9.17
CA MET A 129 -18.74 4.79 8.90
C MET A 129 -18.88 5.61 7.60
N ARG A 130 -19.67 5.16 6.64
CA ARG A 130 -19.92 5.88 5.38
C ARG A 130 -20.74 7.16 5.59
N ARG A 131 -21.69 7.15 6.54
CA ARG A 131 -22.70 8.21 6.72
C ARG A 131 -22.37 9.17 7.87
N THR A 132 -21.69 8.73 8.91
CA THR A 132 -21.50 9.49 10.16
C THR A 132 -20.14 10.14 10.29
N GLU A 133 -19.12 9.65 9.57
CA GLU A 133 -17.79 10.26 9.63
C GLU A 133 -17.68 11.47 8.69
N ALA A 134 -17.37 12.63 9.25
CA ALA A 134 -17.12 13.83 8.46
C ALA A 134 -15.99 13.62 7.44
N LEU A 135 -16.25 14.01 6.19
CA LEU A 135 -15.26 13.98 5.12
C LEU A 135 -14.07 14.87 5.49
N LYS A 136 -12.87 14.43 5.09
CA LYS A 136 -11.61 15.12 5.35
C LYS A 136 -10.98 15.64 4.07
N SER A 137 -10.48 16.86 4.11
CA SER A 137 -9.60 17.41 3.06
C SER A 137 -8.15 16.95 3.22
N ASP A 138 -7.72 16.61 4.44
CA ASP A 138 -6.37 16.15 4.78
C ASP A 138 -6.23 14.64 4.48
N VAL A 139 -5.87 14.34 3.23
CA VAL A 139 -5.72 12.98 2.69
C VAL A 139 -4.33 12.82 2.09
N GLY A 140 -3.67 11.70 2.38
CA GLY A 140 -2.41 11.32 1.75
C GLY A 140 -1.30 12.35 1.93
N ARG A 141 -1.08 12.90 3.13
CA ARG A 141 -0.09 13.97 3.38
C ARG A 141 1.10 13.49 4.18
N LEU A 142 2.29 13.91 3.75
CA LEU A 142 3.56 13.77 4.48
C LEU A 142 4.04 15.14 4.92
N TYR A 143 3.84 15.46 6.20
CA TYR A 143 4.22 16.74 6.76
C TYR A 143 5.72 16.83 7.02
N TRP A 144 6.31 17.99 6.79
CA TRP A 144 7.75 18.23 6.96
C TRP A 144 8.29 17.84 8.35
N PHE A 145 7.46 17.93 9.38
CA PHE A 145 7.80 17.56 10.76
C PHE A 145 7.68 16.06 11.06
N GLY A 146 7.42 15.22 10.05
CA GLY A 146 7.46 13.76 10.16
C GLY A 146 6.11 13.05 10.29
N ARG A 147 4.99 13.78 10.41
CA ARG A 147 3.65 13.18 10.43
C ARG A 147 3.26 12.72 9.04
N ALA A 148 2.68 11.52 8.97
CA ALA A 148 1.98 11.02 7.78
C ALA A 148 0.48 10.87 8.09
N THR A 149 -0.39 11.21 7.14
CA THR A 149 -1.84 10.98 7.23
C THR A 149 -2.32 10.22 6.00
N GLY A 150 -3.12 9.17 6.21
CA GLY A 150 -3.82 8.44 5.14
C GLY A 150 -5.17 9.09 4.84
N ASN A 151 -6.21 8.73 5.59
CA ASN A 151 -7.60 9.22 5.49
C ASN A 151 -8.29 8.97 4.12
N HIS A 152 -7.77 8.11 3.24
CA HIS A 152 -8.31 7.88 1.90
C HIS A 152 -9.78 7.42 1.92
N HIS A 153 -10.17 6.61 2.91
CA HIS A 153 -11.56 6.15 3.10
C HIS A 153 -12.53 7.27 3.50
N ARG A 154 -12.01 8.40 3.97
CA ARG A 154 -12.78 9.59 4.40
C ARG A 154 -12.52 10.80 3.52
N GLY A 155 -11.78 10.64 2.44
CA GLY A 155 -11.43 11.75 1.58
C GLY A 155 -12.64 12.31 0.86
N GLY A 156 -12.81 13.63 0.92
CA GLY A 156 -13.86 14.34 0.21
C GLY A 156 -13.31 15.61 -0.46
N GLY A 157 -14.19 16.37 -1.11
CA GLY A 157 -13.84 17.61 -1.81
C GLY A 157 -13.40 17.37 -3.25
N LYS A 158 -12.58 18.28 -3.81
CA LYS A 158 -12.12 18.24 -5.20
C LYS A 158 -10.94 17.29 -5.38
N PRO A 159 -10.74 16.72 -6.60
CA PRO A 159 -9.50 16.05 -6.97
C PRO A 159 -8.28 16.95 -6.74
N ARG A 160 -7.16 16.37 -6.26
CA ARG A 160 -5.98 17.14 -5.83
C ARG A 160 -4.70 16.32 -5.77
N GLU A 161 -3.57 17.02 -5.78
CA GLU A 161 -2.28 16.42 -5.49
C GLU A 161 -2.16 15.99 -4.02
N VAL A 162 -1.55 14.83 -3.81
CA VAL A 162 -1.26 14.22 -2.51
C VAL A 162 0.18 13.70 -2.48
N ASP A 163 0.68 13.38 -1.28
CA ASP A 163 2.00 12.79 -1.11
C ASP A 163 1.96 11.26 -1.06
N LEU A 164 0.83 10.66 -0.66
CA LEU A 164 0.67 9.23 -0.42
C LEU A 164 -0.67 8.74 -1.00
N LEU A 165 -0.68 7.56 -1.63
CA LEU A 165 -1.87 6.83 -2.05
C LEU A 165 -2.07 5.58 -1.19
N ARG A 166 -3.25 4.96 -1.29
CA ARG A 166 -3.56 3.69 -0.67
C ARG A 166 -3.52 2.57 -1.70
N GLY A 167 -2.92 1.44 -1.34
CA GLY A 167 -2.64 0.34 -2.25
C GLY A 167 -3.86 -0.38 -2.82
N SER A 168 -5.00 -0.31 -2.13
CA SER A 168 -6.25 -0.95 -2.58
C SER A 168 -6.93 -0.23 -3.77
N ASN A 169 -6.51 0.98 -4.13
CA ASN A 169 -7.15 1.80 -5.16
C ASN A 169 -6.13 2.77 -5.77
N CYS A 170 -5.23 2.27 -6.63
CA CYS A 170 -4.21 3.11 -7.25
C CYS A 170 -3.72 2.59 -8.60
N LEU A 171 -3.27 3.54 -9.45
CA LEU A 171 -2.64 3.31 -10.74
C LEU A 171 -1.39 4.20 -10.82
N TYR A 172 -0.27 3.64 -11.28
CA TYR A 172 1.01 4.36 -11.40
C TYR A 172 1.56 4.29 -12.82
N ARG A 173 2.48 5.19 -13.16
CA ARG A 173 3.31 5.05 -14.35
C ARG A 173 4.21 3.82 -14.21
N GLY A 174 4.14 2.90 -15.16
CA GLY A 174 4.85 1.62 -15.11
C GLY A 174 6.38 1.78 -15.04
N ASN A 175 6.95 2.77 -15.74
CA ASN A 175 8.38 3.07 -15.66
C ASN A 175 8.84 3.48 -14.26
N PHE A 176 8.01 4.24 -13.52
CA PHE A 176 8.29 4.59 -12.14
C PHE A 176 8.30 3.34 -11.25
N LEU A 177 7.24 2.53 -11.31
CA LEU A 177 7.14 1.33 -10.49
C LEU A 177 8.27 0.33 -10.77
N ARG A 178 8.55 0.04 -12.04
CA ARG A 178 9.64 -0.86 -12.43
C ARG A 178 11.01 -0.35 -11.99
N SER A 179 11.18 0.98 -11.86
CA SER A 179 12.45 1.56 -11.38
C SER A 179 12.62 1.53 -9.87
N VAL A 180 11.52 1.41 -9.10
CA VAL A 180 11.52 1.39 -7.63
C VAL A 180 11.29 -0.02 -7.10
N GLY A 181 10.31 -0.74 -7.65
CA GLY A 181 9.81 -2.00 -7.11
C GLY A 181 9.09 -1.82 -5.75
N PHE A 182 8.71 -2.93 -5.16
CA PHE A 182 8.23 -2.97 -3.78
C PHE A 182 9.37 -3.47 -2.88
N ASP A 183 9.60 -2.78 -1.78
CA ASP A 183 10.77 -3.04 -0.93
C ASP A 183 10.67 -4.42 -0.24
N PRO A 184 11.58 -5.36 -0.55
CA PRO A 184 11.53 -6.71 0.02
C PRO A 184 11.96 -6.77 1.48
N ASP A 185 12.54 -5.70 2.04
CA ASP A 185 13.00 -5.65 3.44
C ASP A 185 11.84 -5.35 4.41
N LEU A 186 10.62 -5.16 3.90
CA LEU A 186 9.42 -5.04 4.74
C LEU A 186 9.14 -6.33 5.48
N ARG A 187 8.89 -6.20 6.78
CA ARG A 187 8.56 -7.33 7.67
C ARG A 187 7.10 -7.70 7.57
N GLY A 188 6.81 -8.94 7.94
CA GLY A 188 5.49 -9.56 7.91
C GLY A 188 5.41 -10.69 6.89
N GLN A 189 4.42 -11.58 7.08
CA GLN A 189 4.18 -12.75 6.22
C GLN A 189 2.99 -12.55 5.28
N GLY A 190 2.26 -11.44 5.43
CA GLY A 190 1.03 -11.14 4.70
C GLY A 190 1.01 -9.75 4.11
N ALA A 191 0.31 -8.83 4.76
CA ALA A 191 0.04 -7.48 4.23
C ALA A 191 1.27 -6.56 4.13
N GLN A 192 2.33 -6.82 4.88
CA GLN A 192 3.59 -6.04 4.87
C GLN A 192 3.32 -4.52 4.79
N VAL A 193 2.54 -4.01 5.74
CA VAL A 193 2.02 -2.64 5.77
C VAL A 193 3.15 -1.60 5.61
N HIS A 194 2.85 -0.48 4.98
CA HIS A 194 3.73 0.66 4.64
C HIS A 194 4.55 0.51 3.35
N TRP A 195 4.27 -0.47 2.48
CA TRP A 195 4.89 -0.50 1.15
C TRP A 195 4.50 0.74 0.31
N GLU A 196 3.29 1.28 0.49
CA GLU A 196 2.85 2.52 -0.17
C GLU A 196 3.68 3.73 0.27
N LEU A 197 4.14 3.73 1.52
CA LEU A 197 5.00 4.81 2.04
C LEU A 197 6.35 4.86 1.30
N ALA A 198 6.93 3.72 0.95
CA ALA A 198 8.16 3.67 0.17
C ALA A 198 7.97 4.33 -1.21
N LEU A 199 6.89 3.99 -1.93
CA LEU A 199 6.56 4.60 -3.23
C LEU A 199 6.33 6.12 -3.10
N ALA A 200 5.62 6.55 -2.06
CA ALA A 200 5.37 7.96 -1.78
C ALA A 200 6.68 8.74 -1.55
N LEU A 201 7.59 8.19 -0.76
CA LEU A 201 8.88 8.81 -0.45
C LEU A 201 9.79 8.85 -1.70
N GLU A 202 9.78 7.81 -2.53
CA GLU A 202 10.52 7.80 -3.80
C GLU A 202 9.95 8.79 -4.82
N ALA A 203 8.63 8.95 -4.90
CA ALA A 203 8.01 9.99 -5.72
C ALA A 203 8.41 11.38 -5.25
N ARG A 204 8.34 11.63 -3.95
CA ARG A 204 8.76 12.90 -3.33
C ARG A 204 10.24 13.22 -3.54
N LYS A 205 11.13 12.23 -3.41
CA LYS A 205 12.58 12.36 -3.67
C LYS A 205 12.87 12.78 -5.11
N ARG A 206 12.04 12.38 -6.06
CA ARG A 206 12.10 12.78 -7.48
C ARG A 206 11.41 14.12 -7.79
N GLY A 207 10.92 14.84 -6.76
CA GLY A 207 10.18 16.09 -6.93
C GLY A 207 8.83 15.91 -7.63
N LYS A 208 8.26 14.69 -7.59
CA LYS A 208 6.99 14.35 -8.23
C LYS A 208 5.88 14.22 -7.20
N ARG A 209 4.63 14.29 -7.69
CA ARG A 209 3.40 14.20 -6.89
C ARG A 209 2.58 12.98 -7.28
N LEU A 210 1.67 12.62 -6.41
CA LEU A 210 0.59 11.68 -6.64
C LEU A 210 -0.73 12.46 -6.69
N PHE A 211 -1.76 11.87 -7.26
CA PHE A 211 -3.06 12.53 -7.43
C PHE A 211 -4.17 11.70 -6.81
N TYR A 212 -5.07 12.33 -6.11
CA TYR A 212 -6.20 11.69 -5.44
C TYR A 212 -7.51 12.28 -5.92
N ASP A 213 -8.39 11.42 -6.44
CA ASP A 213 -9.75 11.79 -6.80
C ASP A 213 -10.76 11.10 -5.88
N PRO A 214 -11.45 11.83 -5.00
CA PRO A 214 -12.44 11.25 -4.10
C PRO A 214 -13.70 10.71 -4.82
N ASN A 215 -13.91 11.03 -6.10
CA ASN A 215 -15.04 10.53 -6.89
C ASN A 215 -14.76 9.15 -7.49
N VAL A 216 -13.49 8.74 -7.59
CA VAL A 216 -13.12 7.37 -8.01
C VAL A 216 -13.20 6.46 -6.79
N GLU A 217 -14.41 5.99 -6.51
CA GLU A 217 -14.72 5.18 -5.34
C GLU A 217 -14.62 3.69 -5.67
N VAL A 218 -13.99 2.91 -4.81
CA VAL A 218 -14.03 1.45 -4.86
C VAL A 218 -14.75 0.90 -3.63
N ILE A 219 -15.40 -0.25 -3.76
CA ILE A 219 -16.02 -0.95 -2.63
C ILE A 219 -14.99 -1.94 -2.08
N HIS A 220 -14.64 -1.79 -0.81
CA HIS A 220 -13.68 -2.66 -0.13
C HIS A 220 -14.43 -3.54 0.88
N HIS A 221 -14.48 -4.85 0.63
CA HIS A 221 -15.29 -5.81 1.38
C HIS A 221 -14.67 -6.29 2.69
N VAL A 222 -13.50 -5.83 3.04
CA VAL A 222 -12.77 -6.16 4.29
C VAL A 222 -12.78 -7.66 4.58
N ALA A 223 -12.21 -8.45 3.67
CA ALA A 223 -12.14 -9.91 3.80
C ALA A 223 -11.44 -10.36 5.10
N PRO A 224 -11.77 -11.54 5.63
CA PRO A 224 -11.03 -12.16 6.72
C PRO A 224 -9.55 -12.26 6.40
N ARG A 225 -8.69 -11.92 7.35
CA ARG A 225 -7.23 -12.01 7.19
C ARG A 225 -6.75 -13.38 7.63
N LEU A 226 -5.99 -14.04 6.75
CA LEU A 226 -5.43 -15.36 6.97
C LEU A 226 -3.93 -15.30 7.33
N ASP A 227 -3.34 -14.12 7.24
CA ASP A 227 -1.93 -13.87 7.52
C ASP A 227 -1.69 -13.48 8.98
N SER A 228 -0.53 -13.84 9.52
CA SER A 228 -0.13 -13.58 10.90
C SER A 228 -0.04 -12.10 11.25
N ASP A 229 0.19 -11.24 10.25
CA ASP A 229 0.37 -9.80 10.45
C ASP A 229 -0.95 -9.10 10.77
N GLN A 230 -2.04 -9.58 10.19
CA GLN A 230 -3.34 -8.92 10.20
C GLN A 230 -4.47 -9.76 10.81
N ILE A 231 -4.23 -11.02 11.19
CA ILE A 231 -5.25 -11.89 11.81
C ILE A 231 -5.83 -11.27 13.09
N HIS A 232 -5.05 -10.42 13.76
CA HIS A 232 -5.46 -9.68 14.96
C HIS A 232 -5.96 -8.27 14.65
N ARG A 233 -6.39 -8.00 13.41
CA ARG A 233 -6.84 -6.65 13.01
C ARG A 233 -7.84 -6.06 14.00
N GLY A 234 -7.53 -4.87 14.52
CA GLY A 234 -8.32 -4.22 15.56
C GLY A 234 -8.03 -4.67 16.99
N ARG A 235 -7.22 -5.73 17.21
CA ARG A 235 -6.74 -6.17 18.51
C ARG A 235 -5.24 -5.96 18.63
N PHE A 236 -4.75 -5.82 19.86
CA PHE A 236 -3.31 -5.69 20.09
C PHE A 236 -2.63 -7.05 19.92
N SER A 237 -1.59 -7.07 19.07
CA SER A 237 -0.61 -8.14 18.96
C SER A 237 0.77 -7.50 19.10
N TYR A 238 1.62 -8.04 19.95
CA TYR A 238 2.96 -7.51 20.18
C TYR A 238 3.80 -7.59 18.91
N ASP A 239 3.91 -8.76 18.30
CA ASP A 239 4.76 -8.99 17.12
C ASP A 239 4.26 -8.20 15.90
N ALA A 240 2.95 -8.20 15.63
CA ALA A 240 2.38 -7.39 14.56
C ALA A 240 2.63 -5.88 14.78
N THR A 241 2.65 -5.41 16.03
CA THR A 241 3.00 -4.02 16.35
C THR A 241 4.49 -3.74 16.16
N VAL A 242 5.36 -4.69 16.49
CA VAL A 242 6.81 -4.60 16.22
C VAL A 242 7.06 -4.46 14.73
N ASP A 243 6.46 -5.32 13.90
CA ASP A 243 6.65 -5.29 12.45
C ASP A 243 6.06 -4.03 11.82
N LEU A 244 4.89 -3.60 12.26
CA LEU A 244 4.28 -2.35 11.81
C LEU A 244 5.17 -1.13 12.11
N ALA A 245 5.71 -1.03 13.33
CA ALA A 245 6.59 0.06 13.74
C ALA A 245 7.96 -0.01 13.03
N PHE A 246 8.46 -1.24 12.80
CA PHE A 246 9.66 -1.47 12.00
C PHE A 246 9.46 -0.95 10.58
N ASN A 247 8.42 -1.39 9.89
CA ASN A 247 8.15 -1.03 8.50
C ASN A 247 8.01 0.49 8.33
N GLU A 248 7.19 1.13 9.18
CA GLU A 248 7.00 2.58 9.13
C GLU A 248 8.34 3.33 9.27
N THR A 249 9.15 2.96 10.26
CA THR A 249 10.41 3.64 10.54
C THR A 249 11.47 3.32 9.48
N PHE A 250 11.59 2.06 9.09
CA PHE A 250 12.58 1.60 8.14
C PHE A 250 12.36 2.22 6.75
N MET A 251 11.11 2.31 6.30
CA MET A 251 10.79 2.98 5.03
C MET A 251 11.20 4.46 5.05
N ILE A 252 10.97 5.17 6.16
CA ILE A 252 11.40 6.57 6.28
C ILE A 252 12.94 6.68 6.26
N LEU A 253 13.65 5.81 6.98
CA LEU A 253 15.11 5.81 7.03
C LEU A 253 15.74 5.46 5.68
N LYS A 254 15.17 4.50 4.94
CA LYS A 254 15.70 3.99 3.68
C LYS A 254 15.34 4.89 2.49
N HIS A 255 14.08 5.26 2.37
CA HIS A 255 13.54 6.00 1.22
C HIS A 255 13.35 7.49 1.45
N GLY A 256 13.30 7.94 2.71
CA GLY A 256 13.15 9.35 3.05
C GLY A 256 14.32 10.20 2.60
N SER A 257 14.07 11.48 2.34
CA SER A 257 15.05 12.46 1.90
C SER A 257 14.92 13.78 2.65
N GLY A 258 16.00 14.56 2.65
CA GLY A 258 16.03 15.89 3.26
C GLY A 258 15.60 15.87 4.72
N LEU A 259 14.89 16.92 5.13
CA LEU A 259 14.44 17.11 6.52
C LEU A 259 13.52 15.98 7.02
N PHE A 260 12.66 15.44 6.15
CA PHE A 260 11.70 14.39 6.54
C PHE A 260 12.38 13.10 7.04
N ARG A 261 13.56 12.75 6.48
CA ARG A 261 14.34 11.59 6.92
C ARG A 261 14.81 11.73 8.38
N ILE A 262 14.95 12.95 8.86
CA ILE A 262 15.37 13.26 10.24
C ILE A 262 14.15 13.44 11.13
N THR A 263 13.21 14.29 10.72
CA THR A 263 12.03 14.64 11.52
C THR A 263 11.02 13.50 11.64
N GLY A 264 10.94 12.61 10.65
CA GLY A 264 10.05 11.46 10.68
C GLY A 264 10.30 10.53 11.87
N PRO A 265 11.52 9.97 12.03
CA PRO A 265 11.85 9.16 13.20
C PRO A 265 11.71 9.91 14.53
N ILE A 266 12.03 11.21 14.58
CA ILE A 266 11.84 12.04 15.78
C ILE A 266 10.36 12.15 16.11
N TRP A 267 9.50 12.46 15.13
CA TRP A 267 8.05 12.51 15.31
C TRP A 267 7.49 11.17 15.79
N GLN A 268 7.93 10.08 15.17
CA GLN A 268 7.52 8.73 15.56
C GLN A 268 7.89 8.43 17.01
N LEU A 269 9.11 8.78 17.43
CA LEU A 269 9.58 8.56 18.81
C LEU A 269 8.77 9.38 19.82
N LEU A 270 8.54 10.66 19.53
CA LEU A 270 7.87 11.58 20.45
C LEU A 270 6.36 11.41 20.45
N VAL A 271 5.72 11.36 19.29
CA VAL A 271 4.26 11.38 19.13
C VAL A 271 3.74 10.06 18.56
N GLY A 272 4.21 9.64 17.38
CA GLY A 272 3.79 8.43 16.67
C GLY A 272 2.35 8.49 16.19
N SER A 273 1.75 7.31 16.07
CA SER A 273 0.36 7.12 15.64
C SER A 273 -0.44 6.36 16.70
N PRO A 274 -1.79 6.28 16.61
CA PRO A 274 -2.59 5.42 17.48
C PRO A 274 -2.20 3.93 17.40
N SER A 275 -1.73 3.48 16.24
CA SER A 275 -1.25 2.11 16.02
C SER A 275 0.16 1.89 16.56
N CYS A 276 1.05 2.87 16.41
CA CYS A 276 2.43 2.86 16.87
C CYS A 276 2.73 4.12 17.70
N PRO A 277 2.33 4.15 19.00
CA PRO A 277 2.42 5.35 19.82
C PRO A 277 3.88 5.75 20.10
N GLY A 278 4.12 7.06 20.18
CA GLY A 278 5.31 7.64 20.77
C GLY A 278 5.12 7.93 22.26
N VAL A 279 6.16 8.48 22.89
CA VAL A 279 6.19 8.77 24.33
C VAL A 279 5.03 9.67 24.78
N ALA A 280 4.72 10.73 24.02
CA ALA A 280 3.63 11.65 24.35
C ALA A 280 2.24 10.99 24.30
N ASN A 281 2.02 10.01 23.40
CA ASN A 281 0.77 9.28 23.34
C ASN A 281 0.61 8.26 24.49
N LEU A 282 1.71 7.82 25.10
CA LEU A 282 1.65 7.02 26.31
C LEU A 282 0.99 7.79 27.46
N ILE A 283 1.36 9.07 27.64
CA ILE A 283 0.80 9.92 28.68
C ILE A 283 -0.73 10.02 28.54
N ARG A 284 -1.23 10.13 27.28
CA ARG A 284 -2.67 10.12 26.99
C ARG A 284 -3.32 8.74 27.15
N GLY A 285 -2.61 7.66 26.82
CA GLY A 285 -3.10 6.27 26.89
C GLY A 285 -3.12 5.70 28.31
N VAL A 286 -2.13 6.04 29.12
CA VAL A 286 -2.04 5.66 30.55
C VAL A 286 -3.20 6.24 31.36
N LEU A 287 -3.72 7.39 30.98
CA LEU A 287 -4.93 7.99 31.59
C LEU A 287 -6.22 7.21 31.25
N LYS A 288 -6.21 6.37 30.19
CA LYS A 288 -7.40 5.64 29.72
C LYS A 288 -7.39 4.14 29.98
N SER A 289 -6.23 3.44 29.93
CA SER A 289 -6.11 2.00 30.18
C SER A 289 -4.63 1.60 30.32
N LYS A 290 -4.21 1.23 31.54
CA LYS A 290 -2.79 1.17 31.92
C LYS A 290 -1.95 0.03 31.31
N SER A 291 -2.48 -1.19 31.14
CA SER A 291 -1.67 -2.36 30.81
C SER A 291 -1.37 -2.53 29.30
N ILE A 292 -2.38 -2.39 28.46
CA ILE A 292 -2.22 -2.53 26.99
C ILE A 292 -1.39 -1.37 26.41
N GLY A 293 -1.53 -0.18 26.99
CA GLY A 293 -0.78 1.00 26.56
C GLY A 293 0.73 0.84 26.68
N TRP A 294 1.20 0.25 27.78
CA TRP A 294 2.63 0.00 28.04
C TRP A 294 3.21 -1.06 27.10
N ALA A 295 2.53 -2.22 26.97
CA ALA A 295 2.96 -3.29 26.08
C ALA A 295 3.02 -2.83 24.61
N LYS A 296 2.06 -2.00 24.19
CA LYS A 296 2.04 -1.41 22.85
C LYS A 296 3.19 -0.44 22.62
N LEU A 297 3.54 0.39 23.61
CA LEU A 297 4.71 1.25 23.53
C LEU A 297 6.00 0.43 23.43
N GLN A 298 6.16 -0.60 24.28
CA GLN A 298 7.34 -1.47 24.23
C GLN A 298 7.50 -2.13 22.86
N ALA A 299 6.41 -2.69 22.29
CA ALA A 299 6.43 -3.28 20.96
C ALA A 299 6.83 -2.25 19.89
N THR A 300 6.25 -1.04 19.98
CA THR A 300 6.55 0.06 19.05
C THR A 300 8.03 0.47 19.13
N MET A 301 8.55 0.66 20.34
CA MET A 301 9.97 1.06 20.51
C MET A 301 10.94 -0.04 20.06
N ASN A 302 10.60 -1.31 20.32
CA ASN A 302 11.35 -2.46 19.82
C ASN A 302 11.41 -2.47 18.28
N GLY A 303 10.26 -2.29 17.61
CA GLY A 303 10.20 -2.21 16.15
C GLY A 303 11.06 -1.08 15.57
N ARG A 304 10.96 0.12 16.14
CA ARG A 304 11.75 1.29 15.74
C ARG A 304 13.25 1.08 15.94
N TYR A 305 13.64 0.51 17.07
CA TYR A 305 15.03 0.17 17.34
C TYR A 305 15.58 -0.82 16.32
N ARG A 306 14.85 -1.90 16.05
CA ARG A 306 15.24 -2.89 15.02
C ARG A 306 15.35 -2.27 13.62
N ALA A 307 14.47 -1.34 13.26
CA ALA A 307 14.52 -0.61 11.99
C ALA A 307 15.80 0.22 11.87
N TRP A 308 16.19 0.90 12.95
CA TRP A 308 17.40 1.70 13.00
C TRP A 308 18.67 0.85 12.86
N ILE A 309 18.74 -0.31 13.55
CA ILE A 309 19.86 -1.26 13.43
C ILE A 309 19.94 -1.80 11.99
N ALA A 310 18.82 -2.25 11.42
CA ALA A 310 18.77 -2.77 10.05
C ALA A 310 19.25 -1.72 9.03
N HIS A 311 18.78 -0.47 9.17
CA HIS A 311 19.22 0.62 8.30
C HIS A 311 20.73 0.91 8.40
N LYS A 312 21.31 0.90 9.61
CA LYS A 312 22.76 1.06 9.79
C LYS A 312 23.54 -0.06 9.11
N SER A 313 23.07 -1.30 9.20
CA SER A 313 23.72 -2.46 8.58
C SER A 313 23.76 -2.35 7.05
N LEU A 314 22.69 -1.83 6.42
CA LEU A 314 22.69 -1.55 4.98
C LEU A 314 23.78 -0.55 4.59
N GLY A 315 23.92 0.56 5.31
CA GLY A 315 24.94 1.58 5.02
C GLY A 315 26.39 1.08 5.22
N ILE A 316 26.62 0.07 6.05
CA ILE A 316 27.92 -0.58 6.20
C ILE A 316 28.20 -1.49 4.99
N CYS A 317 27.21 -2.28 4.57
CA CYS A 317 27.34 -3.21 3.44
C CYS A 317 27.60 -2.46 2.12
N GLU A 318 26.91 -1.33 1.86
CA GLU A 318 27.15 -0.48 0.69
C GLU A 318 28.59 0.09 0.68
N ARG A 319 29.08 0.60 1.82
CA ARG A 319 30.45 1.11 1.92
C ARG A 319 31.50 0.03 1.68
N SER A 320 31.28 -1.19 2.17
CA SER A 320 32.18 -2.31 1.94
C SER A 320 32.24 -2.72 0.47
N ARG A 321 31.10 -2.72 -0.23
CA ARG A 321 31.05 -3.00 -1.69
C ARG A 321 31.82 -1.97 -2.51
N ILE A 322 31.68 -0.68 -2.20
CA ILE A 322 32.39 0.41 -2.89
C ILE A 322 33.91 0.34 -2.61
N ALA A 323 34.31 -0.09 -1.41
CA ALA A 323 35.72 -0.24 -1.07
C ALA A 323 36.41 -1.41 -1.79
N HIS A 324 35.68 -2.47 -2.15
CA HIS A 324 36.21 -3.63 -2.89
C HIS A 324 36.10 -3.47 -4.44
N SER A 325 35.41 -2.43 -4.92
CA SER A 325 35.30 -2.13 -6.35
C SER A 325 36.29 -1.07 -6.84
N LYS A 326 37.14 -0.57 -5.97
CA LYS A 326 38.30 0.31 -6.26
C LYS A 326 39.61 -0.47 -6.11
#